data_11a74978d0f4bc8142c2caa167716351
#
_entry.id   11a74978d0f4bc8142c2caa167716351
#
_cell.length_a   1.000
_cell.length_b   1.000
_cell.length_c   1.000
_cell.angle_alpha   90.00
_cell.angle_beta   90.00
_cell.angle_gamma   90.00
#
_symmetry.space_group_name_H-M   'P 1'
#
loop_
_entity.id
_entity.type
_entity.pdbx_description
1 polymer ?
#
loop_
_entity_poly.entity_id
_entity_poly.type
_entity_poly.pdbx_seq_one_letter_code
_entity_poly.pdbx_strand_id
1 'polypeptide(L)'
;MWKLKTNTWMGQVEAAADEGLFSEVDNTKVIAWRNNTVNLMNRMIRRRIFGSESAKQMWLPGDRISIRSPVIDRESDQVVAHIDDEATISSVVDCRHSRYDMIRTHRIVIQIDNGPSLTIDVVSDRSETTLLDELNRLAREAKNDHRKWKAFWDMRNAFCNISHSYAQTGHRAQGSTYKNVFLDASEILANPNREEALRGFYVGCTRPSTRLLIT
;
A
#
# COMPACT_ATOMS: atom_id res chain seq x y z
N MET A 1 9.62 23.48 11.77
CA MET A 1 9.54 23.16 10.32
C MET A 1 10.89 23.47 9.69
N TRP A 2 11.54 22.48 9.09
CA TRP A 2 12.85 22.61 8.45
C TRP A 2 12.68 22.40 6.94
N LYS A 3 13.01 23.44 6.14
CA LYS A 3 13.10 23.32 4.69
C LYS A 3 14.52 22.85 4.33
N LEU A 4 14.63 21.76 3.62
CA LEU A 4 15.90 21.16 3.20
C LEU A 4 16.07 21.24 1.68
N LYS A 5 17.32 21.28 1.21
CA LYS A 5 17.59 21.02 -0.22
C LYS A 5 17.19 19.58 -0.53
N THR A 6 16.68 19.31 -1.73
CA THR A 6 16.18 17.98 -2.13
C THR A 6 17.18 16.85 -1.84
N ASN A 7 18.46 17.04 -2.17
CA ASN A 7 19.50 16.03 -1.88
C ASN A 7 19.70 15.79 -0.38
N THR A 8 19.61 16.83 0.46
CA THR A 8 19.71 16.70 1.91
C THR A 8 18.45 16.02 2.48
N TRP A 9 17.27 16.35 1.93
CA TRP A 9 16.01 15.74 2.31
C TRP A 9 15.99 14.25 1.99
N MET A 10 16.42 13.86 0.78
CA MET A 10 16.55 12.44 0.40
C MET A 10 17.53 11.71 1.31
N GLY A 11 18.68 12.30 1.63
CA GLY A 11 19.63 11.72 2.58
C GLY A 11 19.04 11.50 3.99
N GLN A 12 18.15 12.39 4.44
CA GLN A 12 17.42 12.20 5.71
C GLN A 12 16.37 11.08 5.62
N VAL A 13 15.69 10.92 4.47
CA VAL A 13 14.77 9.77 4.24
C VAL A 13 15.56 8.47 4.28
N GLU A 14 16.71 8.41 3.61
CA GLU A 14 17.58 7.22 3.60
C GLU A 14 18.10 6.89 5.00
N ALA A 15 18.57 7.88 5.75
CA ALA A 15 19.02 7.69 7.14
C ALA A 15 17.88 7.15 8.03
N ALA A 16 16.68 7.71 7.91
CA ALA A 16 15.52 7.22 8.65
C ALA A 16 15.14 5.76 8.28
N ALA A 17 15.37 5.36 7.03
CA ALA A 17 15.18 3.99 6.59
C ALA A 17 16.25 3.04 7.18
N ASP A 18 17.51 3.47 7.18
CA ASP A 18 18.63 2.73 7.77
C ASP A 18 18.47 2.56 9.30
N GLU A 19 17.87 3.55 9.97
CA GLU A 19 17.49 3.50 11.39
C GLU A 19 16.25 2.66 11.70
N GLY A 20 15.55 2.14 10.67
CA GLY A 20 14.36 1.30 10.82
C GLY A 20 13.07 2.06 11.17
N LEU A 21 13.08 3.41 11.15
CA LEU A 21 11.94 4.23 11.57
C LEU A 21 10.67 4.04 10.71
N PHE A 22 10.82 3.58 9.48
CA PHE A 22 9.69 3.26 8.59
C PHE A 22 9.04 1.90 8.87
N SER A 23 9.67 1.05 9.66
CA SER A 23 9.13 -0.27 10.03
C SER A 23 8.24 -0.21 11.27
N GLU A 24 8.30 0.89 12.02
CA GLU A 24 7.49 1.09 13.21
C GLU A 24 6.10 1.67 12.86
N VAL A 25 5.08 1.21 13.59
CA VAL A 25 3.70 1.69 13.45
C VAL A 25 3.62 3.20 13.76
N ASP A 26 2.96 3.96 12.90
CA ASP A 26 2.72 5.40 13.04
C ASP A 26 3.97 6.26 13.31
N ASN A 27 5.18 5.71 13.03
CA ASN A 27 6.40 6.45 13.30
C ASN A 27 6.77 7.40 12.15
N THR A 28 7.07 6.88 10.97
CA THR A 28 7.62 7.69 9.88
C THR A 28 6.92 7.43 8.56
N LYS A 29 6.56 8.52 7.84
CA LYS A 29 5.90 8.45 6.56
C LYS A 29 6.45 9.48 5.58
N VAL A 30 6.64 9.08 4.31
CA VAL A 30 6.80 10.02 3.20
C VAL A 30 5.44 10.37 2.63
N ILE A 31 5.18 11.67 2.45
CA ILE A 31 3.95 12.16 1.81
C ILE A 31 4.35 12.89 0.53
N ALA A 32 3.81 12.44 -0.60
CA ALA A 32 4.01 13.03 -1.92
C ALA A 32 2.67 13.25 -2.64
N TRP A 33 2.73 13.90 -3.81
CA TRP A 33 1.51 14.19 -4.58
C TRP A 33 1.14 13.05 -5.52
N ARG A 34 2.11 12.57 -6.32
CA ARG A 34 1.87 11.63 -7.41
C ARG A 34 2.12 10.19 -6.98
N ASN A 35 1.30 9.27 -7.50
CA ASN A 35 1.49 7.84 -7.27
C ASN A 35 2.87 7.35 -7.76
N ASN A 36 3.40 7.91 -8.86
CA ASN A 36 4.72 7.53 -9.36
C ASN A 36 5.83 7.87 -8.35
N THR A 37 5.77 9.04 -7.72
CA THR A 37 6.71 9.45 -6.67
C THR A 37 6.55 8.58 -5.43
N VAL A 38 5.32 8.31 -5.01
CA VAL A 38 5.03 7.38 -3.90
C VAL A 38 5.63 6.00 -4.18
N ASN A 39 5.44 5.45 -5.39
CA ASN A 39 5.99 4.15 -5.77
C ASN A 39 7.52 4.14 -5.79
N LEU A 40 8.14 5.25 -6.25
CA LEU A 40 9.60 5.41 -6.23
C LEU A 40 10.12 5.42 -4.79
N MET A 41 9.50 6.21 -3.90
CA MET A 41 9.88 6.29 -2.49
C MET A 41 9.70 4.94 -1.78
N ASN A 42 8.58 4.25 -2.01
CA ASN A 42 8.36 2.92 -1.45
C ASN A 42 9.46 1.94 -1.87
N ARG A 43 9.84 1.91 -3.15
CA ARG A 43 10.93 1.04 -3.63
C ARG A 43 12.29 1.41 -3.03
N MET A 44 12.59 2.71 -2.94
CA MET A 44 13.86 3.19 -2.38
C MET A 44 13.98 2.83 -0.89
N ILE A 45 12.96 3.15 -0.10
CA ILE A 45 12.94 2.88 1.34
C ILE A 45 13.03 1.36 1.58
N ARG A 46 12.23 0.57 0.85
CA ARG A 46 12.24 -0.89 0.94
C ARG A 46 13.61 -1.48 0.61
N ARG A 47 14.28 -0.92 -0.42
CA ARG A 47 15.65 -1.34 -0.78
C ARG A 47 16.67 -1.05 0.33
N ARG A 48 16.49 0.05 1.07
CA ARG A 48 17.35 0.34 2.23
C ARG A 48 17.11 -0.65 3.36
N ILE A 49 15.84 -0.98 3.65
CA ILE A 49 15.48 -1.89 4.75
C ILE A 49 15.90 -3.34 4.44
N PHE A 50 15.63 -3.85 3.24
CA PHE A 50 15.80 -5.26 2.89
C PHE A 50 16.97 -5.56 1.94
N GLY A 51 17.70 -4.53 1.50
CA GLY A 51 18.83 -4.70 0.59
C GLY A 51 18.44 -5.38 -0.72
N SER A 52 19.26 -6.36 -1.14
CA SER A 52 19.06 -7.10 -2.39
C SER A 52 17.80 -7.99 -2.42
N GLU A 53 17.29 -8.40 -1.26
CA GLU A 53 16.09 -9.25 -1.18
C GLU A 53 14.86 -8.52 -1.69
N SER A 54 14.79 -7.20 -1.51
CA SER A 54 13.70 -6.36 -2.04
C SER A 54 13.55 -6.41 -3.57
N ALA A 55 14.62 -6.75 -4.30
CA ALA A 55 14.58 -6.90 -5.76
C ALA A 55 14.17 -8.31 -6.21
N LYS A 56 14.32 -9.31 -5.34
CA LYS A 56 14.04 -10.72 -5.66
C LYS A 56 12.60 -11.11 -5.34
N GLN A 57 12.03 -10.52 -4.30
CA GLN A 57 10.70 -10.86 -3.80
C GLN A 57 9.84 -9.60 -3.72
N MET A 58 8.60 -9.72 -4.21
CA MET A 58 7.63 -8.64 -4.17
C MET A 58 7.18 -8.32 -2.73
N TRP A 59 7.04 -9.34 -1.91
CA TRP A 59 6.62 -9.24 -0.52
C TRP A 59 7.61 -9.96 0.39
N LEU A 60 7.95 -9.34 1.51
CA LEU A 60 8.89 -9.87 2.50
C LEU A 60 8.27 -9.77 3.90
N PRO A 61 8.55 -10.73 4.79
CA PRO A 61 8.26 -10.55 6.22
C PRO A 61 8.89 -9.25 6.74
N GLY A 62 8.12 -8.46 7.48
CA GLY A 62 8.52 -7.13 7.95
C GLY A 62 8.15 -5.97 6.99
N ASP A 63 7.70 -6.24 5.76
CA ASP A 63 7.19 -5.18 4.88
C ASP A 63 5.98 -4.48 5.52
N ARG A 64 5.98 -3.16 5.46
CA ARG A 64 4.82 -2.34 5.80
C ARG A 64 3.94 -2.18 4.57
N ILE A 65 2.67 -2.49 4.71
CA ILE A 65 1.69 -2.46 3.63
C ILE A 65 0.44 -1.70 4.02
N SER A 66 -0.33 -1.33 3.00
CA SER A 66 -1.68 -0.78 3.13
C SER A 66 -2.64 -1.60 2.27
N ILE A 67 -3.81 -1.88 2.81
CA ILE A 67 -4.91 -2.59 2.17
C ILE A 67 -5.52 -1.71 1.08
N ARG A 68 -5.77 -2.29 -0.11
CA ARG A 68 -6.33 -1.58 -1.28
C ARG A 68 -7.73 -2.03 -1.68
N SER A 69 -8.17 -3.15 -1.14
CA SER A 69 -9.53 -3.65 -1.27
C SER A 69 -9.99 -4.18 0.08
N PRO A 70 -11.25 -4.01 0.48
CA PRO A 70 -11.71 -4.52 1.76
C PRO A 70 -11.51 -6.03 1.84
N VAL A 71 -11.07 -6.51 3.00
CA VAL A 71 -10.98 -7.94 3.29
C VAL A 71 -12.28 -8.36 3.98
N ILE A 72 -12.97 -9.30 3.35
CA ILE A 72 -14.26 -9.81 3.85
C ILE A 72 -14.03 -11.22 4.40
N ASP A 73 -14.43 -11.44 5.64
CA ASP A 73 -14.50 -12.78 6.22
C ASP A 73 -15.65 -13.55 5.56
N ARG A 74 -15.32 -14.70 4.97
CA ARG A 74 -16.27 -15.50 4.19
C ARG A 74 -17.31 -16.22 5.04
N GLU A 75 -17.06 -16.44 6.32
CA GLU A 75 -17.98 -17.12 7.22
C GLU A 75 -19.02 -16.15 7.77
N SER A 76 -18.59 -14.96 8.17
CA SER A 76 -19.45 -13.94 8.77
C SER A 76 -19.98 -12.89 7.79
N ASP A 77 -19.46 -12.84 6.56
CA ASP A 77 -19.70 -11.80 5.54
C ASP A 77 -19.41 -10.38 6.06
N GLN A 78 -18.53 -10.28 7.05
CA GLN A 78 -18.14 -9.00 7.66
C GLN A 78 -16.79 -8.51 7.08
N VAL A 79 -16.68 -7.19 6.97
CA VAL A 79 -15.38 -6.55 6.63
C VAL A 79 -14.47 -6.64 7.85
N VAL A 80 -13.34 -7.33 7.70
CA VAL A 80 -12.32 -7.53 8.76
C VAL A 80 -11.09 -6.64 8.57
N ALA A 81 -10.91 -6.05 7.39
CA ALA A 81 -9.95 -4.99 7.16
C ALA A 81 -10.49 -4.02 6.11
N HIS A 82 -10.30 -2.74 6.34
CA HIS A 82 -10.79 -1.65 5.48
C HIS A 82 -9.71 -1.19 4.50
N ILE A 83 -10.17 -0.45 3.47
CA ILE A 83 -9.25 0.25 2.56
C ILE A 83 -8.45 1.26 3.38
N ASP A 84 -7.15 1.33 3.07
CA ASP A 84 -6.13 2.17 3.72
C ASP A 84 -5.76 1.76 5.15
N ASP A 85 -6.31 0.66 5.70
CA ASP A 85 -5.73 0.05 6.89
C ASP A 85 -4.27 -0.34 6.60
N GLU A 86 -3.38 -0.05 7.55
CA GLU A 86 -1.98 -0.43 7.48
C GLU A 86 -1.70 -1.71 8.27
N ALA A 87 -0.72 -2.47 7.79
CA ALA A 87 -0.34 -3.73 8.39
C ALA A 87 1.15 -4.03 8.17
N THR A 88 1.67 -4.97 8.96
CA THR A 88 3.01 -5.55 8.78
C THR A 88 2.87 -6.99 8.29
N ILE A 89 3.65 -7.38 7.30
CA ILE A 89 3.72 -8.76 6.83
C ILE A 89 4.47 -9.61 7.86
N SER A 90 3.84 -10.69 8.34
CA SER A 90 4.45 -11.66 9.25
C SER A 90 5.09 -12.84 8.50
N SER A 91 4.41 -13.35 7.46
CA SER A 91 4.93 -14.43 6.63
C SER A 91 4.38 -14.39 5.21
N VAL A 92 5.13 -14.96 4.27
CA VAL A 92 4.75 -15.07 2.85
C VAL A 92 5.02 -16.49 2.37
N VAL A 93 4.03 -17.10 1.70
CA VAL A 93 4.15 -18.43 1.09
C VAL A 93 3.62 -18.36 -0.34
N ASP A 94 4.44 -18.77 -1.30
CA ASP A 94 4.00 -18.92 -2.69
C ASP A 94 3.18 -20.19 -2.85
N CYS A 95 1.94 -20.05 -3.33
CA CYS A 95 1.05 -21.20 -3.53
C CYS A 95 0.11 -20.96 -4.72
N ARG A 96 -0.70 -21.97 -5.01
CA ARG A 96 -1.88 -21.82 -5.86
C ARG A 96 -3.07 -21.53 -4.98
N HIS A 97 -3.98 -20.70 -5.48
CA HIS A 97 -5.20 -20.41 -4.73
C HIS A 97 -6.07 -21.67 -4.62
N SER A 98 -6.56 -21.98 -3.42
CA SER A 98 -7.25 -23.24 -3.12
C SER A 98 -8.52 -23.49 -3.95
N ARG A 99 -9.26 -22.44 -4.31
CA ARG A 99 -10.49 -22.51 -5.13
C ARG A 99 -10.24 -22.24 -6.62
N TYR A 100 -9.18 -21.48 -6.94
CA TYR A 100 -8.83 -21.06 -8.31
C TYR A 100 -7.39 -21.48 -8.59
N ASP A 101 -7.18 -22.77 -8.76
CA ASP A 101 -5.84 -23.41 -8.87
C ASP A 101 -5.02 -22.93 -10.06
N MET A 102 -5.66 -22.36 -11.11
CA MET A 102 -4.99 -21.70 -12.22
C MET A 102 -4.27 -20.41 -11.79
N ILE A 103 -4.66 -19.80 -10.65
CA ILE A 103 -4.09 -18.54 -10.15
C ILE A 103 -3.02 -18.83 -9.10
N ARG A 104 -1.80 -18.40 -9.38
CA ARG A 104 -0.72 -18.39 -8.38
C ARG A 104 -0.89 -17.18 -7.48
N THR A 105 -0.72 -17.39 -6.19
CA THR A 105 -0.87 -16.38 -5.15
C THR A 105 0.31 -16.39 -4.21
N HIS A 106 0.54 -15.23 -3.60
CA HIS A 106 1.27 -15.13 -2.34
C HIS A 106 0.23 -15.19 -1.22
N ARG A 107 0.26 -16.26 -0.43
CA ARG A 107 -0.49 -16.34 0.81
C ARG A 107 0.29 -15.63 1.88
N ILE A 108 -0.26 -14.55 2.39
CA ILE A 108 0.42 -13.62 3.26
C ILE A 108 -0.32 -13.57 4.60
N VAL A 109 0.41 -13.78 5.69
CA VAL A 109 -0.09 -13.46 7.03
C VAL A 109 0.31 -12.03 7.34
N ILE A 110 -0.67 -11.20 7.67
CA ILE A 110 -0.48 -9.79 8.03
C ILE A 110 -0.95 -9.54 9.46
N GLN A 111 -0.29 -8.64 10.14
CA GLN A 111 -0.72 -8.07 11.41
C GLN A 111 -1.24 -6.66 11.15
N ILE A 112 -2.56 -6.46 11.24
CA ILE A 112 -3.17 -5.12 11.14
C ILE A 112 -2.71 -4.27 12.31
N ASP A 113 -2.40 -3.00 12.06
CA ASP A 113 -2.00 -2.07 13.11
C ASP A 113 -3.15 -1.91 14.11
N ASN A 114 -2.85 -2.19 15.39
CA ASN A 114 -3.84 -2.19 16.47
C ASN A 114 -5.06 -3.12 16.24
N GLY A 115 -4.93 -4.10 15.35
CA GLY A 115 -6.01 -5.00 14.94
C GLY A 115 -5.61 -6.48 14.96
N PRO A 116 -6.41 -7.34 14.36
CA PRO A 116 -6.16 -8.78 14.32
C PRO A 116 -5.06 -9.15 13.31
N SER A 117 -4.58 -10.38 13.46
CA SER A 117 -3.78 -11.05 12.43
C SER A 117 -4.69 -11.70 11.39
N LEU A 118 -4.43 -11.48 10.12
CA LEU A 118 -5.24 -11.99 9.01
C LEU A 118 -4.37 -12.76 8.01
N THR A 119 -4.98 -13.76 7.37
CA THR A 119 -4.37 -14.43 6.21
C THR A 119 -5.08 -13.94 4.95
N ILE A 120 -4.31 -13.42 3.99
CA ILE A 120 -4.82 -12.92 2.71
C ILE A 120 -4.12 -13.61 1.56
N ASP A 121 -4.82 -13.78 0.45
CA ASP A 121 -4.26 -14.26 -0.82
C ASP A 121 -4.09 -13.07 -1.78
N VAL A 122 -2.85 -12.79 -2.16
CA VAL A 122 -2.48 -11.73 -3.12
C VAL A 122 -2.04 -12.38 -4.42
N VAL A 123 -2.55 -11.92 -5.54
CA VAL A 123 -2.21 -12.49 -6.86
C VAL A 123 -0.74 -12.27 -7.16
N SER A 124 -0.06 -13.32 -7.61
CA SER A 124 1.32 -13.20 -8.10
C SER A 124 1.34 -12.53 -9.47
N ASP A 125 2.34 -11.69 -9.74
CA ASP A 125 2.57 -11.00 -11.04
C ASP A 125 2.42 -11.96 -12.23
N ARG A 126 2.84 -13.22 -12.05
CA ARG A 126 2.75 -14.26 -13.10
C ARG A 126 1.32 -14.66 -13.45
N SER A 127 0.35 -14.36 -12.60
CA SER A 127 -1.06 -14.73 -12.77
C SER A 127 -2.01 -13.54 -12.92
N GLU A 128 -1.50 -12.31 -12.90
CA GLU A 128 -2.34 -11.11 -13.07
C GLU A 128 -3.12 -11.12 -14.39
N THR A 129 -2.43 -11.42 -15.51
CA THR A 129 -3.07 -11.52 -16.82
C THR A 129 -4.12 -12.63 -16.84
N THR A 130 -3.80 -13.79 -16.27
CA THR A 130 -4.74 -14.93 -16.20
C THR A 130 -5.99 -14.56 -15.40
N LEU A 131 -5.83 -13.88 -14.27
CA LEU A 131 -6.96 -13.41 -13.46
C LEU A 131 -7.81 -12.39 -14.24
N LEU A 132 -7.16 -11.43 -14.91
CA LEU A 132 -7.87 -10.41 -15.69
C LEU A 132 -8.67 -11.03 -16.84
N ASP A 133 -8.10 -11.99 -17.57
CA ASP A 133 -8.76 -12.69 -18.66
C ASP A 133 -9.99 -13.47 -18.16
N GLU A 134 -9.85 -14.15 -17.04
CA GLU A 134 -10.95 -14.92 -16.43
C GLU A 134 -12.06 -14.00 -15.90
N LEU A 135 -11.72 -12.89 -15.25
CA LEU A 135 -12.70 -11.90 -14.83
C LEU A 135 -13.44 -11.29 -16.03
N ASN A 136 -12.72 -10.99 -17.13
CA ASN A 136 -13.32 -10.49 -18.36
C ASN A 136 -14.25 -11.54 -19.00
N ARG A 137 -13.91 -12.83 -18.95
CA ARG A 137 -14.75 -13.93 -19.41
C ARG A 137 -16.05 -14.00 -18.58
N LEU A 138 -15.92 -14.03 -17.26
CA LEU A 138 -17.06 -14.07 -16.34
C LEU A 138 -17.97 -12.85 -16.50
N ALA A 139 -17.40 -11.65 -16.68
CA ALA A 139 -18.18 -10.43 -16.89
C ALA A 139 -18.97 -10.48 -18.20
N ARG A 140 -18.39 -11.04 -19.30
CA ARG A 140 -19.10 -11.22 -20.57
C ARG A 140 -20.27 -12.21 -20.44
N GLU A 141 -20.08 -13.32 -19.72
CA GLU A 141 -21.14 -14.27 -19.44
C GLU A 141 -22.26 -13.67 -18.58
N ALA A 142 -21.89 -12.89 -17.58
CA ALA A 142 -22.82 -12.24 -16.65
C ALA A 142 -23.70 -11.15 -17.32
N LYS A 143 -23.21 -10.54 -18.41
CA LYS A 143 -24.05 -9.61 -19.22
C LYS A 143 -25.25 -10.30 -19.87
N ASN A 144 -25.11 -11.59 -20.17
CA ASN A 144 -26.17 -12.38 -20.79
C ASN A 144 -27.04 -13.12 -19.76
N ASP A 145 -26.52 -13.39 -18.56
CA ASP A 145 -27.24 -14.02 -17.44
C ASP A 145 -26.82 -13.39 -16.12
N HIS A 146 -27.69 -12.54 -15.57
CA HIS A 146 -27.45 -11.76 -14.35
C HIS A 146 -27.06 -12.62 -13.14
N ARG A 147 -27.48 -13.90 -13.08
CA ARG A 147 -27.13 -14.82 -11.98
C ARG A 147 -25.65 -15.14 -11.94
N LYS A 148 -24.95 -15.01 -13.06
CA LYS A 148 -23.51 -15.27 -13.19
C LYS A 148 -22.63 -14.16 -12.59
N TRP A 149 -23.18 -12.98 -12.24
CA TRP A 149 -22.43 -11.95 -11.53
C TRP A 149 -21.89 -12.44 -10.20
N LYS A 150 -22.56 -13.39 -9.56
CA LYS A 150 -22.05 -13.98 -8.32
C LYS A 150 -20.66 -14.61 -8.52
N ALA A 151 -20.45 -15.39 -9.58
CA ALA A 151 -19.17 -16.01 -9.87
C ALA A 151 -18.06 -14.98 -10.13
N PHE A 152 -18.38 -13.88 -10.81
CA PHE A 152 -17.47 -12.77 -11.03
C PHE A 152 -17.01 -12.12 -9.71
N TRP A 153 -17.99 -11.78 -8.83
CA TRP A 153 -17.68 -11.14 -7.56
C TRP A 153 -16.97 -12.07 -6.60
N ASP A 154 -17.37 -13.34 -6.56
CA ASP A 154 -16.70 -14.37 -5.77
C ASP A 154 -15.22 -14.51 -6.14
N MET A 155 -14.90 -14.47 -7.44
CA MET A 155 -13.53 -14.54 -7.91
C MET A 155 -12.77 -13.25 -7.63
N ARG A 156 -13.37 -12.10 -7.94
CA ARG A 156 -12.75 -10.79 -7.71
C ARG A 156 -12.41 -10.56 -6.23
N ASN A 157 -13.32 -10.92 -5.34
CA ASN A 157 -13.18 -10.75 -3.89
C ASN A 157 -12.38 -11.86 -3.21
N ALA A 158 -11.93 -12.87 -3.98
CA ALA A 158 -11.08 -13.93 -3.45
C ALA A 158 -9.63 -13.46 -3.20
N PHE A 159 -9.23 -12.37 -3.85
CA PHE A 159 -7.87 -11.85 -3.81
C PHE A 159 -7.84 -10.46 -3.20
N CYS A 160 -6.92 -10.26 -2.26
CA CYS A 160 -6.70 -8.96 -1.65
C CYS A 160 -5.72 -8.15 -2.51
N ASN A 161 -5.98 -6.87 -2.65
CA ASN A 161 -5.04 -5.92 -3.24
C ASN A 161 -4.34 -5.15 -2.12
N ILE A 162 -3.02 -5.12 -2.14
CA ILE A 162 -2.17 -4.43 -1.17
C ILE A 162 -1.09 -3.62 -1.86
N SER A 163 -0.53 -2.64 -1.17
CA SER A 163 0.64 -1.89 -1.64
C SER A 163 1.59 -1.59 -0.48
N HIS A 164 2.88 -1.35 -0.78
CA HIS A 164 3.79 -0.87 0.26
C HIS A 164 3.33 0.49 0.79
N SER A 165 3.54 0.75 2.08
CA SER A 165 3.03 1.93 2.78
C SER A 165 4.09 2.78 3.46
N TYR A 166 5.35 2.69 3.08
CA TYR A 166 6.42 3.59 3.56
C TYR A 166 6.20 5.03 3.08
N ALA A 167 5.61 5.17 1.89
CA ALA A 167 5.18 6.43 1.31
C ALA A 167 3.72 6.35 0.85
N GLN A 168 3.02 7.47 0.89
CA GLN A 168 1.64 7.57 0.41
C GLN A 168 1.31 8.96 -0.12
N THR A 169 0.15 9.09 -0.80
CA THR A 169 -0.32 10.40 -1.24
C THR A 169 -0.95 11.18 -0.09
N GLY A 170 -0.98 12.52 -0.21
CA GLY A 170 -1.64 13.39 0.77
C GLY A 170 -3.10 13.00 1.04
N HIS A 171 -3.86 12.57 0.00
CA HIS A 171 -5.24 12.13 0.17
C HIS A 171 -5.37 10.91 1.08
N ARG A 172 -4.44 9.95 0.95
CA ARG A 172 -4.44 8.72 1.79
C ARG A 172 -3.93 8.99 3.20
N ALA A 173 -3.07 9.98 3.37
CA ALA A 173 -2.60 10.41 4.68
C ALA A 173 -3.68 11.13 5.50
N GLN A 174 -4.81 11.48 4.87
CA GLN A 174 -5.87 12.21 5.55
C GLN A 174 -6.52 11.32 6.64
N GLY A 175 -6.56 11.83 7.87
CA GLY A 175 -7.06 11.10 9.03
C GLY A 175 -5.96 10.40 9.85
N SER A 176 -4.80 10.10 9.28
CA SER A 176 -3.69 9.48 9.99
C SER A 176 -2.77 10.51 10.65
N THR A 177 -2.04 10.09 11.69
CA THR A 177 -1.03 10.89 12.38
C THR A 177 0.25 10.09 12.50
N TYR A 178 1.40 10.72 12.20
CA TYR A 178 2.71 10.08 12.27
C TYR A 178 3.65 10.91 13.16
N LYS A 179 4.61 10.28 13.82
CA LYS A 179 5.63 11.04 14.57
C LYS A 179 6.44 11.92 13.63
N ASN A 180 6.95 11.35 12.54
CA ASN A 180 7.80 12.02 11.57
C ASN A 180 7.17 11.98 10.18
N VAL A 181 7.11 13.11 9.51
CA VAL A 181 6.66 13.21 8.13
C VAL A 181 7.74 13.86 7.27
N PHE A 182 8.08 13.18 6.18
CA PHE A 182 8.86 13.70 5.07
C PHE A 182 7.90 14.14 3.97
N LEU A 183 7.71 15.45 3.81
CA LEU A 183 6.77 16.02 2.85
C LEU A 183 7.48 16.50 1.59
N ASP A 184 7.14 15.93 0.43
CA ASP A 184 7.58 16.46 -0.87
C ASP A 184 6.72 17.68 -1.24
N ALA A 185 7.05 18.82 -0.62
CA ALA A 185 6.34 20.06 -0.84
C ALA A 185 6.59 20.63 -2.23
N SER A 186 7.76 20.38 -2.81
CA SER A 186 8.09 20.86 -4.15
C SER A 186 7.18 20.27 -5.21
N GLU A 187 6.88 18.98 -5.13
CA GLU A 187 5.95 18.31 -6.04
C GLU A 187 4.50 18.77 -5.81
N ILE A 188 4.07 18.87 -4.56
CA ILE A 188 2.72 19.31 -4.20
C ILE A 188 2.44 20.74 -4.71
N LEU A 189 3.37 21.65 -4.47
CA LEU A 189 3.21 23.07 -4.84
C LEU A 189 3.42 23.35 -6.34
N ALA A 190 3.98 22.38 -7.08
CA ALA A 190 4.06 22.43 -8.54
C ALA A 190 2.73 22.07 -9.25
N ASN A 191 1.68 21.68 -8.51
CA ASN A 191 0.36 21.43 -9.09
C ASN A 191 -0.22 22.73 -9.68
N PRO A 192 -0.63 22.74 -10.97
CA PRO A 192 -1.23 23.90 -11.61
C PRO A 192 -2.56 24.35 -10.96
N ASN A 193 -3.28 23.44 -10.32
CA ASN A 193 -4.43 23.78 -9.50
C ASN A 193 -3.96 24.24 -8.11
N ARG A 194 -3.89 25.58 -7.95
CA ARG A 194 -3.39 26.21 -6.73
C ARG A 194 -4.19 25.85 -5.47
N GLU A 195 -5.49 25.72 -5.59
CA GLU A 195 -6.36 25.37 -4.46
C GLU A 195 -6.07 23.95 -3.98
N GLU A 196 -5.96 23.01 -4.92
CA GLU A 196 -5.61 21.63 -4.64
C GLU A 196 -4.19 21.50 -4.08
N ALA A 197 -3.22 22.26 -4.61
CA ALA A 197 -1.87 22.34 -4.09
C ALA A 197 -1.85 22.78 -2.61
N LEU A 198 -2.57 23.86 -2.29
CA LEU A 198 -2.64 24.36 -0.92
C LEU A 198 -3.34 23.39 0.04
N ARG A 199 -4.42 22.75 -0.41
CA ARG A 199 -5.10 21.68 0.37
C ARG A 199 -4.16 20.51 0.64
N GLY A 200 -3.48 20.01 -0.39
CA GLY A 200 -2.51 18.92 -0.27
C GLY A 200 -1.34 19.26 0.65
N PHE A 201 -0.82 20.48 0.55
CA PHE A 201 0.24 20.97 1.42
C PHE A 201 -0.23 21.08 2.88
N TYR A 202 -1.43 21.66 3.11
CA TYR A 202 -2.03 21.75 4.44
C TYR A 202 -2.21 20.36 5.07
N VAL A 203 -2.78 19.40 4.31
CA VAL A 203 -2.92 18.02 4.79
C VAL A 203 -1.56 17.44 5.19
N GLY A 204 -0.54 17.55 4.34
CA GLY A 204 0.79 17.04 4.66
C GLY A 204 1.41 17.68 5.91
N CYS A 205 1.23 18.99 6.08
CA CYS A 205 1.75 19.72 7.24
C CYS A 205 1.06 19.39 8.57
N THR A 206 -0.18 18.89 8.51
CA THR A 206 -0.97 18.56 9.72
C THR A 206 -0.87 17.09 10.13
N ARG A 207 -0.12 16.26 9.40
CA ARG A 207 0.06 14.83 9.74
C ARG A 207 1.11 14.54 10.79
N PRO A 208 2.24 15.30 10.89
CA PRO A 208 3.24 15.00 11.91
C PRO A 208 2.80 15.43 13.31
N SER A 209 3.05 14.57 14.32
CA SER A 209 2.90 14.91 15.72
C SER A 209 4.19 15.47 16.32
N THR A 210 5.35 15.16 15.76
CA THR A 210 6.65 15.53 16.33
C THR A 210 7.53 16.27 15.33
N ARG A 211 7.72 15.74 14.10
CA ARG A 211 8.74 16.26 13.19
C ARG A 211 8.22 16.34 11.75
N LEU A 212 8.39 17.50 11.14
CA LEU A 212 8.10 17.75 9.72
C LEU A 212 9.37 18.17 8.98
N LEU A 213 9.75 17.41 7.96
CA LEU A 213 10.84 17.74 7.04
C LEU A 213 10.26 17.95 5.63
N ILE A 214 10.52 19.11 5.06
CA ILE A 214 9.97 19.47 3.74
C ILE A 214 11.09 19.77 2.74
N THR A 215 10.83 19.44 1.44
CA THR A 215 11.70 19.84 0.32
C THR A 215 11.65 21.32 0.03
#